data_c44b1a0dddc2208cbc18ff12b245f0f3
#
_entry.id   c44b1a0dddc2208cbc18ff12b245f0f3
#
_cell.length_a   1.000
_cell.length_b   1.000
_cell.length_c   1.000
_cell.angle_alpha   90.00
_cell.angle_beta   90.00
_cell.angle_gamma   90.00
#
_symmetry.space_group_name_H-M   'P 1'
#
loop_
_entity.id
_entity.type
_entity.pdbx_description
1 polymer ?
#
loop_
_entity_poly.entity_id
_entity_poly.type
_entity_poly.pdbx_seq_one_letter_code
_entity_poly.pdbx_strand_id
1 'polypeptide(L)'
;MITNVNEIIQAKELFQQCRSEVEANGISIAEIEIGMMFEVPSTLLICEKFLNEIDFCSIGTNDLTQYVLAVDRNNQNIADLYDPLHPAVLKLIDKLVKSAKVYKKPVEICGEMASDPDGCVILAGLGIISLSMNAPLIPVVKKRLSEISITDARSLAERALEANSPR
;
A
#
# COMPACT_ATOMS: atom_id res chain seq x y z
N MET A 1 -11.98 -2.94 -5.43
CA MET A 1 -11.79 -2.76 -3.97
C MET A 1 -12.29 -4.00 -3.25
N ILE A 2 -11.51 -4.53 -2.34
CA ILE A 2 -11.88 -5.66 -1.48
C ILE A 2 -12.24 -5.11 -0.10
N THR A 3 -13.28 -5.61 0.51
CA THR A 3 -13.78 -5.17 1.82
C THR A 3 -13.86 -6.29 2.85
N ASN A 4 -13.95 -7.54 2.40
CA ASN A 4 -14.01 -8.73 3.26
C ASN A 4 -13.26 -9.92 2.65
N VAL A 5 -12.92 -10.90 3.49
CA VAL A 5 -12.11 -12.06 3.10
C VAL A 5 -12.80 -12.95 2.06
N ASN A 6 -14.14 -13.07 2.12
CA ASN A 6 -14.86 -13.91 1.19
C ASN A 6 -14.72 -13.42 -0.27
N GLU A 7 -14.56 -12.12 -0.48
CA GLU A 7 -14.32 -11.55 -1.83
C GLU A 7 -12.98 -12.01 -2.41
N ILE A 8 -11.95 -12.16 -1.58
CA ILE A 8 -10.65 -12.73 -2.01
C ILE A 8 -10.80 -14.19 -2.35
N ILE A 9 -11.49 -14.96 -1.51
CA ILE A 9 -11.71 -16.39 -1.74
C ILE A 9 -12.45 -16.60 -3.06
N GLN A 10 -13.55 -15.87 -3.29
CA GLN A 10 -14.30 -15.92 -4.55
C GLN A 10 -13.46 -15.52 -5.77
N ALA A 11 -12.63 -14.48 -5.63
CA ALA A 11 -11.73 -14.06 -6.72
C ALA A 11 -10.71 -15.15 -7.05
N LYS A 12 -10.15 -15.83 -6.04
CA LYS A 12 -9.23 -16.96 -6.23
C LYS A 12 -9.92 -18.17 -6.88
N GLU A 13 -11.15 -18.47 -6.48
CA GLU A 13 -11.94 -19.54 -7.11
C GLU A 13 -12.20 -19.25 -8.59
N LEU A 14 -12.61 -18.02 -8.92
CA LEU A 14 -12.80 -17.60 -10.30
C LEU A 14 -11.49 -17.65 -11.10
N PHE A 15 -10.39 -17.22 -10.52
CA PHE A 15 -9.07 -17.32 -11.14
C PHE A 15 -8.71 -18.76 -11.47
N GLN A 16 -8.94 -19.71 -10.55
CA GLN A 16 -8.67 -21.14 -10.78
C GLN A 16 -9.57 -21.74 -11.87
N GLN A 17 -10.84 -21.34 -11.95
CA GLN A 17 -11.72 -21.74 -13.04
C GLN A 17 -11.20 -21.27 -14.39
N CYS A 18 -10.87 -19.97 -14.52
CA CYS A 18 -10.31 -19.41 -15.74
C CYS A 18 -8.98 -20.09 -16.13
N ARG A 19 -8.12 -20.37 -15.15
CA ARG A 19 -6.87 -21.09 -15.38
C ARG A 19 -7.12 -22.47 -15.96
N SER A 20 -8.04 -23.24 -15.35
CA SER A 20 -8.38 -24.58 -15.81
C SER A 20 -8.95 -24.59 -17.23
N GLU A 21 -9.78 -23.60 -17.59
CA GLU A 21 -10.33 -23.45 -18.95
C GLU A 21 -9.21 -23.16 -19.98
N VAL A 22 -8.25 -22.31 -19.64
CA VAL A 22 -7.11 -21.99 -20.53
C VAL A 22 -6.20 -23.21 -20.69
N GLU A 23 -5.92 -23.93 -19.62
CA GLU A 23 -5.10 -25.15 -19.64
C GLU A 23 -5.79 -26.28 -20.43
N ALA A 24 -7.13 -26.41 -20.36
CA ALA A 24 -7.91 -27.36 -21.16
C ALA A 24 -7.81 -27.09 -22.67
N ASN A 25 -7.53 -25.87 -23.08
CA ASN A 25 -7.25 -25.50 -24.47
C ASN A 25 -5.78 -25.73 -24.89
N GLY A 26 -4.99 -26.42 -24.07
CA GLY A 26 -3.60 -26.78 -24.37
C GLY A 26 -2.58 -25.65 -24.13
N ILE A 27 -2.98 -24.56 -23.42
CA ILE A 27 -2.10 -23.45 -23.09
C ILE A 27 -1.54 -23.70 -21.68
N SER A 28 -0.21 -23.79 -21.56
CA SER A 28 0.46 -23.90 -20.26
C SER A 28 0.53 -22.52 -19.60
N ILE A 29 0.08 -22.45 -18.34
CA ILE A 29 0.13 -21.23 -17.52
C ILE A 29 1.18 -21.40 -16.41
N ALA A 30 2.07 -20.42 -16.30
CA ALA A 30 3.02 -20.35 -15.20
C ALA A 30 2.30 -20.17 -13.85
N GLU A 31 2.99 -20.46 -12.76
CA GLU A 31 2.52 -20.13 -11.43
C GLU A 31 2.48 -18.61 -11.26
N ILE A 32 1.36 -18.09 -10.75
CA ILE A 32 1.11 -16.64 -10.62
C ILE A 32 0.79 -16.36 -9.17
N GLU A 33 1.54 -15.41 -8.57
CA GLU A 33 1.26 -14.90 -7.25
C GLU A 33 0.03 -13.99 -7.26
N ILE A 34 -0.83 -14.12 -6.26
CA ILE A 34 -2.06 -13.33 -6.11
C ILE A 34 -1.91 -12.41 -4.92
N GLY A 35 -1.83 -11.11 -5.19
CA GLY A 35 -1.79 -10.07 -4.17
C GLY A 35 -3.13 -9.37 -3.97
N MET A 36 -3.21 -8.57 -2.92
CA MET A 36 -4.35 -7.69 -2.65
C MET A 36 -3.91 -6.25 -2.52
N MET A 37 -4.72 -5.33 -3.08
CA MET A 37 -4.58 -3.91 -2.82
C MET A 37 -5.34 -3.52 -1.55
N PHE A 38 -4.60 -3.03 -0.56
CA PHE A 38 -5.13 -2.45 0.67
C PHE A 38 -5.33 -0.95 0.48
N GLU A 39 -6.55 -0.55 0.28
CA GLU A 39 -6.96 0.83 0.01
C GLU A 39 -8.23 1.23 0.78
N VAL A 40 -8.91 0.24 1.38
CA VAL A 40 -10.10 0.46 2.21
C VAL A 40 -9.71 0.37 3.69
N PRO A 41 -9.95 1.40 4.51
CA PRO A 41 -9.49 1.44 5.92
C PRO A 41 -9.91 0.23 6.75
N SER A 42 -11.10 -0.31 6.51
CA SER A 42 -11.59 -1.50 7.24
C SER A 42 -10.69 -2.72 7.04
N THR A 43 -10.10 -2.91 5.86
CA THR A 43 -9.22 -4.04 5.58
C THR A 43 -7.87 -3.91 6.27
N LEU A 44 -7.36 -2.69 6.42
CA LEU A 44 -6.11 -2.45 7.16
C LEU A 44 -6.30 -2.68 8.66
N LEU A 45 -7.50 -2.40 9.20
CA LEU A 45 -7.80 -2.66 10.62
C LEU A 45 -7.79 -4.14 10.97
N ILE A 46 -8.13 -5.01 10.03
CA ILE A 46 -8.20 -6.47 10.22
C ILE A 46 -7.29 -7.22 9.23
N CYS A 47 -6.16 -6.60 8.85
CA CYS A 47 -5.30 -7.08 7.76
C CYS A 47 -4.82 -8.52 7.96
N GLU A 48 -4.64 -8.96 9.19
CA GLU A 48 -4.20 -10.31 9.52
C GLU A 48 -5.11 -11.41 8.91
N LYS A 49 -6.42 -11.10 8.76
CA LYS A 49 -7.37 -12.03 8.15
C LYS A 49 -7.14 -12.23 6.66
N PHE A 50 -6.61 -11.23 5.97
CA PHE A 50 -6.34 -11.26 4.54
C PHE A 50 -4.95 -11.84 4.23
N LEU A 51 -3.96 -11.63 5.11
CA LEU A 51 -2.57 -12.00 4.87
C LEU A 51 -2.36 -13.52 4.68
N ASN A 52 -3.24 -14.35 5.21
CA ASN A 52 -3.21 -15.79 4.96
C ASN A 52 -3.66 -16.20 3.55
N GLU A 53 -4.43 -15.33 2.90
CA GLU A 53 -5.08 -15.64 1.62
C GLU A 53 -4.32 -15.08 0.40
N ILE A 54 -3.26 -14.31 0.61
CA ILE A 54 -2.55 -13.60 -0.46
C ILE A 54 -1.05 -13.87 -0.41
N ASP A 55 -0.37 -13.63 -1.53
CA ASP A 55 1.07 -13.79 -1.65
C ASP A 55 1.83 -12.50 -1.36
N PHE A 56 1.26 -11.34 -1.70
CA PHE A 56 1.85 -10.02 -1.45
C PHE A 56 0.76 -8.96 -1.20
N CYS A 57 1.19 -7.82 -0.65
CA CYS A 57 0.34 -6.66 -0.37
C CYS A 57 0.74 -5.49 -1.27
N SER A 58 -0.24 -4.82 -1.87
CA SER A 58 -0.08 -3.50 -2.47
C SER A 58 -0.90 -2.49 -1.67
N ILE A 59 -0.39 -1.29 -1.42
CA ILE A 59 -1.14 -0.25 -0.70
C ILE A 59 -1.50 0.86 -1.69
N GLY A 60 -2.80 1.05 -1.93
CA GLY A 60 -3.36 2.12 -2.75
C GLY A 60 -3.51 3.40 -1.91
N THR A 61 -2.44 4.21 -1.82
CA THR A 61 -2.40 5.35 -0.89
C THR A 61 -3.39 6.45 -1.24
N ASN A 62 -3.75 6.61 -2.51
CA ASN A 62 -4.67 7.66 -2.93
C ASN A 62 -6.08 7.41 -2.39
N ASP A 63 -6.61 6.21 -2.59
CA ASP A 63 -7.95 5.85 -2.12
C ASP A 63 -7.95 5.65 -0.61
N LEU A 64 -6.88 5.08 -0.04
CA LEU A 64 -6.75 4.97 1.41
C LEU A 64 -6.84 6.34 2.09
N THR A 65 -6.10 7.33 1.61
CA THR A 65 -6.13 8.70 2.16
C THR A 65 -7.52 9.31 2.06
N GLN A 66 -8.15 9.19 0.88
CA GLN A 66 -9.49 9.70 0.63
C GLN A 66 -10.51 9.13 1.63
N TYR A 67 -10.48 7.82 1.86
CA TYR A 67 -11.46 7.17 2.75
C TYR A 67 -11.14 7.39 4.23
N VAL A 68 -9.87 7.43 4.62
CA VAL A 68 -9.48 7.71 6.02
C VAL A 68 -9.88 9.12 6.44
N LEU A 69 -9.67 10.10 5.55
CA LEU A 69 -9.95 11.50 5.85
C LEU A 69 -11.36 11.94 5.43
N ALA A 70 -12.12 11.06 4.76
CA ALA A 70 -13.43 11.36 4.17
C ALA A 70 -13.40 12.59 3.23
N VAL A 71 -12.33 12.71 2.44
CA VAL A 71 -12.06 13.85 1.55
C VAL A 71 -11.98 13.35 0.12
N ASP A 72 -12.86 13.86 -0.75
CA ASP A 72 -12.75 13.64 -2.19
C ASP A 72 -11.64 14.54 -2.76
N ARG A 73 -10.53 13.94 -3.21
CA ARG A 73 -9.38 14.63 -3.82
C ARG A 73 -9.73 15.43 -5.09
N ASN A 74 -10.83 15.11 -5.75
CA ASN A 74 -11.29 15.81 -6.95
C ASN A 74 -12.19 17.01 -6.61
N ASN A 75 -12.63 17.16 -5.37
CA ASN A 75 -13.46 18.28 -4.94
C ASN A 75 -12.57 19.46 -4.51
N GLN A 76 -12.51 20.48 -5.37
CA GLN A 76 -11.67 21.67 -5.15
C GLN A 76 -11.96 22.41 -3.84
N ASN A 77 -13.17 22.30 -3.29
CA ASN A 77 -13.54 23.00 -2.06
C ASN A 77 -12.94 22.38 -0.79
N ILE A 78 -12.53 21.11 -0.85
CA ILE A 78 -12.01 20.36 0.30
C ILE A 78 -10.68 19.68 0.00
N ALA A 79 -10.10 19.88 -1.19
CA ALA A 79 -8.84 19.24 -1.60
C ALA A 79 -7.67 19.58 -0.66
N ASP A 80 -7.68 20.76 -0.03
CA ASP A 80 -6.68 21.19 0.94
C ASP A 80 -6.66 20.32 2.22
N LEU A 81 -7.74 19.56 2.48
CA LEU A 81 -7.82 18.62 3.59
C LEU A 81 -7.23 17.24 3.25
N TYR A 82 -6.91 17.01 1.98
CA TYR A 82 -6.30 15.76 1.52
C TYR A 82 -4.80 15.79 1.79
N ASP A 83 -4.37 15.10 2.84
CA ASP A 83 -2.94 14.94 3.17
C ASP A 83 -2.56 13.46 3.27
N PRO A 84 -1.83 12.90 2.30
CA PRO A 84 -1.36 11.52 2.34
C PRO A 84 -0.46 11.21 3.53
N LEU A 85 0.23 12.21 4.11
CA LEU A 85 1.10 12.04 5.27
C LEU A 85 0.38 12.27 6.60
N HIS A 86 -0.95 12.34 6.58
CA HIS A 86 -1.74 12.45 7.80
C HIS A 86 -1.44 11.28 8.76
N PRO A 87 -1.24 11.51 10.06
CA PRO A 87 -0.86 10.47 11.03
C PRO A 87 -1.81 9.26 11.05
N ALA A 88 -3.11 9.47 10.83
CA ALA A 88 -4.09 8.38 10.76
C ALA A 88 -3.83 7.43 9.56
N VAL A 89 -3.46 7.99 8.40
CA VAL A 89 -3.11 7.22 7.21
C VAL A 89 -1.82 6.44 7.47
N LEU A 90 -0.79 7.11 7.99
CA LEU A 90 0.50 6.51 8.29
C LEU A 90 0.39 5.38 9.33
N LYS A 91 -0.46 5.54 10.36
CA LYS A 91 -0.71 4.49 11.38
C LYS A 91 -1.35 3.23 10.77
N LEU A 92 -2.24 3.37 9.81
CA LEU A 92 -2.81 2.23 9.11
C LEU A 92 -1.77 1.52 8.23
N ILE A 93 -0.93 2.28 7.52
CA ILE A 93 0.18 1.74 6.74
C ILE A 93 1.17 1.00 7.64
N ASP A 94 1.60 1.60 8.73
CA ASP A 94 2.53 1.01 9.71
C ASP A 94 1.97 -0.30 10.30
N LYS A 95 0.67 -0.32 10.64
CA LYS A 95 -0.01 -1.53 11.11
C LYS A 95 0.09 -2.66 10.08
N LEU A 96 -0.25 -2.38 8.81
CA LEU A 96 -0.19 -3.40 7.76
C LEU A 96 1.25 -3.89 7.55
N VAL A 97 2.24 -2.98 7.51
CA VAL A 97 3.66 -3.36 7.34
C VAL A 97 4.14 -4.27 8.47
N LYS A 98 3.79 -3.94 9.72
CA LYS A 98 4.14 -4.77 10.89
C LYS A 98 3.49 -6.15 10.82
N SER A 99 2.20 -6.20 10.49
CA SER A 99 1.48 -7.47 10.34
C SER A 99 2.05 -8.29 9.16
N ALA A 100 2.23 -7.68 8.00
CA ALA A 100 2.78 -8.35 6.81
C ALA A 100 4.18 -8.95 7.07
N LYS A 101 5.02 -8.26 7.85
CA LYS A 101 6.32 -8.77 8.28
C LYS A 101 6.20 -10.07 9.09
N VAL A 102 5.24 -10.16 10.01
CA VAL A 102 4.98 -11.38 10.80
C VAL A 102 4.56 -12.54 9.87
N TYR A 103 3.72 -12.24 8.88
CA TYR A 103 3.23 -13.21 7.89
C TYR A 103 4.21 -13.45 6.73
N LYS A 104 5.36 -12.76 6.73
CA LYS A 104 6.40 -12.85 5.68
C LYS A 104 5.85 -12.51 4.29
N LYS A 105 4.93 -11.55 4.21
CA LYS A 105 4.37 -11.07 2.94
C LYS A 105 5.07 -9.78 2.52
N PRO A 106 5.55 -9.69 1.27
CA PRO A 106 6.09 -8.44 0.75
C PRO A 106 5.01 -7.35 0.69
N VAL A 107 5.43 -6.11 0.92
CA VAL A 107 4.55 -4.94 0.85
C VAL A 107 5.13 -3.95 -0.14
N GLU A 108 4.31 -3.52 -1.08
CA GLU A 108 4.62 -2.44 -2.00
C GLU A 108 3.62 -1.28 -1.84
N ILE A 109 4.04 -0.10 -2.22
CA ILE A 109 3.19 1.10 -2.27
C ILE A 109 2.97 1.51 -3.72
N CYS A 110 1.73 1.80 -4.05
CA CYS A 110 1.36 2.53 -5.26
C CYS A 110 0.54 3.78 -4.90
N GLY A 111 0.61 4.79 -5.75
CA GLY A 111 -0.03 6.09 -5.54
C GLY A 111 0.98 7.23 -5.39
N GLU A 112 0.46 8.43 -5.23
CA GLU A 112 1.26 9.66 -5.28
C GLU A 112 2.26 9.78 -4.12
N MET A 113 1.94 9.23 -2.95
CA MET A 113 2.83 9.22 -1.79
C MET A 113 4.18 8.55 -2.10
N ALA A 114 4.21 7.53 -2.96
CA ALA A 114 5.43 6.83 -3.35
C ALA A 114 6.43 7.74 -4.08
N SER A 115 5.94 8.75 -4.76
CA SER A 115 6.74 9.71 -5.55
C SER A 115 6.91 11.06 -4.87
N ASP A 116 6.24 11.30 -3.74
CA ASP A 116 6.46 12.49 -2.92
C ASP A 116 7.83 12.40 -2.22
N PRO A 117 8.67 13.46 -2.26
CA PRO A 117 10.02 13.42 -1.69
C PRO A 117 10.08 13.18 -0.18
N ASP A 118 9.08 13.63 0.58
CA ASP A 118 9.00 13.37 2.01
C ASP A 118 8.28 12.04 2.28
N GLY A 119 7.26 11.74 1.47
CA GLY A 119 6.52 10.49 1.52
C GLY A 119 7.43 9.27 1.34
N CYS A 120 8.28 9.28 0.31
CA CYS A 120 9.18 8.16 0.06
C CYS A 120 10.17 7.89 1.22
N VAL A 121 10.61 8.95 1.91
CA VAL A 121 11.49 8.83 3.09
C VAL A 121 10.74 8.22 4.27
N ILE A 122 9.53 8.71 4.55
CA ILE A 122 8.69 8.16 5.63
C ILE A 122 8.35 6.70 5.35
N LEU A 123 7.96 6.36 4.13
CA LEU A 123 7.65 4.98 3.73
C LEU A 123 8.87 4.05 3.91
N ALA A 124 10.06 4.49 3.50
CA ALA A 124 11.30 3.74 3.74
C ALA A 124 11.57 3.56 5.24
N GLY A 125 11.33 4.60 6.05
CA GLY A 125 11.43 4.55 7.51
C GLY A 125 10.46 3.56 8.16
N LEU A 126 9.24 3.42 7.62
CA LEU A 126 8.27 2.41 8.03
C LEU A 126 8.66 0.98 7.61
N GLY A 127 9.68 0.83 6.76
CA GLY A 127 10.20 -0.47 6.32
C GLY A 127 9.65 -0.95 4.97
N ILE A 128 9.05 -0.07 4.20
CA ILE A 128 8.62 -0.38 2.83
C ILE A 128 9.81 -0.25 1.89
N ILE A 129 10.02 -1.28 1.07
CA ILE A 129 11.18 -1.38 0.17
C ILE A 129 10.80 -1.34 -1.31
N SER A 130 9.51 -1.38 -1.63
CA SER A 130 9.01 -1.36 -3.00
C SER A 130 8.05 -0.18 -3.19
N LEU A 131 8.42 0.74 -4.07
CA LEU A 131 7.66 1.93 -4.40
C LEU A 131 7.36 1.94 -5.90
N SER A 132 6.07 1.91 -6.26
CA SER A 132 5.61 2.00 -7.65
C SER A 132 5.25 3.45 -7.97
N MET A 133 5.78 3.97 -9.07
CA MET A 133 5.59 5.36 -9.48
C MET A 133 5.78 5.54 -10.98
N ASN A 134 5.42 6.71 -11.49
CA ASN A 134 5.70 7.09 -12.87
C ASN A 134 7.21 7.15 -13.13
N ALA A 135 7.66 6.58 -14.26
CA ALA A 135 9.07 6.43 -14.60
C ALA A 135 9.91 7.72 -14.49
N PRO A 136 9.44 8.91 -14.91
CA PRO A 136 10.18 10.17 -14.74
C PRO A 136 10.50 10.55 -13.29
N LEU A 137 9.74 10.05 -12.31
CA LEU A 137 9.94 10.36 -10.88
C LEU A 137 10.94 9.43 -10.20
N ILE A 138 11.25 8.28 -10.80
CA ILE A 138 12.21 7.31 -10.24
C ILE A 138 13.58 7.94 -9.93
N PRO A 139 14.22 8.71 -10.83
CA PRO A 139 15.52 9.33 -10.52
C PRO A 139 15.44 10.32 -9.36
N VAL A 140 14.34 11.07 -9.25
CA VAL A 140 14.11 12.06 -8.19
C VAL A 140 14.03 11.37 -6.82
N VAL A 141 13.19 10.33 -6.73
CA VAL A 141 13.03 9.54 -5.50
C VAL A 141 14.32 8.82 -5.14
N LYS A 142 15.02 8.20 -6.11
CA LYS A 142 16.32 7.56 -5.85
C LYS A 142 17.34 8.54 -5.30
N LYS A 143 17.43 9.74 -5.87
CA LYS A 143 18.31 10.80 -5.36
C LYS A 143 17.94 11.15 -3.91
N ARG A 144 16.68 11.43 -3.64
CA ARG A 144 16.19 11.78 -2.28
C ARG A 144 16.52 10.70 -1.26
N LEU A 145 16.29 9.44 -1.58
CA LEU A 145 16.61 8.31 -0.70
C LEU A 145 18.12 8.10 -0.51
N SER A 146 18.95 8.48 -1.48
CA SER A 146 20.42 8.38 -1.34
C SER A 146 21.02 9.44 -0.43
N GLU A 147 20.28 10.52 -0.14
CA GLU A 147 20.72 11.64 0.69
C GLU A 147 20.38 11.46 2.18
N ILE A 148 19.70 10.38 2.56
CA ILE A 148 19.27 10.13 3.94
C ILE A 148 19.68 8.74 4.41
N SER A 149 20.06 8.62 5.68
CA SER A 149 20.30 7.31 6.28
C SER A 149 18.98 6.63 6.66
N ILE A 150 18.98 5.28 6.69
CA ILE A 150 17.79 4.53 7.14
C ILE A 150 17.45 4.83 8.61
N THR A 151 18.43 5.17 9.42
CA THR A 151 18.22 5.55 10.83
C THR A 151 17.45 6.87 10.92
N ASP A 152 17.85 7.87 10.12
CA ASP A 152 17.16 9.15 10.07
C ASP A 152 15.75 9.00 9.48
N ALA A 153 15.59 8.18 8.44
CA ALA A 153 14.28 7.89 7.85
C ALA A 153 13.32 7.25 8.89
N ARG A 154 13.81 6.31 9.71
CA ARG A 154 13.03 5.72 10.81
C ARG A 154 12.64 6.76 11.85
N SER A 155 13.56 7.63 12.26
CA SER A 155 13.26 8.69 13.22
C SER A 155 12.21 9.68 12.67
N LEU A 156 12.28 10.00 11.37
CA LEU A 156 11.27 10.81 10.70
C LEU A 156 9.90 10.13 10.69
N ALA A 157 9.85 8.83 10.35
CA ALA A 157 8.63 8.05 10.33
C ALA A 157 7.99 7.97 11.74
N GLU A 158 8.76 7.72 12.78
CA GLU A 158 8.29 7.72 14.18
C GLU A 158 7.68 9.07 14.57
N ARG A 159 8.33 10.17 14.24
CA ARG A 159 7.78 11.51 14.50
C ARG A 159 6.50 11.80 13.72
N ALA A 160 6.42 11.34 12.47
CA ALA A 160 5.24 11.49 11.65
C ALA A 160 4.04 10.67 12.20
N LEU A 161 4.29 9.49 12.75
CA LEU A 161 3.27 8.67 13.41
C LEU A 161 2.72 9.33 14.70
N GLU A 162 3.55 10.09 15.41
CA GLU A 162 3.19 10.75 16.69
C GLU A 162 2.75 12.21 16.52
N ALA A 163 2.74 12.72 15.29
CA ALA A 163 2.30 14.09 15.03
C ALA A 163 0.83 14.30 15.43
N ASN A 164 0.53 15.49 15.97
CA ASN A 164 -0.84 15.85 16.39
C ASN A 164 -1.67 16.45 15.24
N SER A 165 -1.01 16.85 14.17
CA SER A 165 -1.63 17.45 12.98
C SER A 165 -0.90 17.03 11.72
N PRO A 166 -1.56 17.05 10.56
CA PRO A 166 -0.88 17.00 9.27
C PRO A 166 0.13 18.15 9.13
N ARG A 167 0.90 18.14 8.03
CA ARG A 167 1.87 19.21 7.71
C ARG A 167 1.28 20.59 7.79
#